data_a57d677961b1e273c8de46ec0c86518c
#
_entry.id   a57d677961b1e273c8de46ec0c86518c
#
_cell.length_a   1.000
_cell.length_b   1.000
_cell.length_c   1.000
_cell.angle_alpha   90.00
_cell.angle_beta   90.00
_cell.angle_gamma   90.00
#
_symmetry.space_group_name_H-M   'P 1'
#
loop_
_entity.id
_entity.type
_entity.pdbx_description
1 polymer ?
#
loop_
_entity_poly.entity_id
_entity_poly.type
_entity_poly.pdbx_seq_one_letter_code
_entity_poly.pdbx_strand_id
1 'polypeptide(L)'
;MKPIGKARKKLLVIGLDGVAHEMLAGAAGRPSLLPGMKGFFSGRAARMTVSIPEISAVSWSSFMTGTQPGEHGIFGFVDLVPGSYQIRFPDFRDLKAAPFFIELGAHGKRSVIINLPATYPARPIPGVLVSGFVALELERAVFPPRYLSMLKQAGYQVDIDAGKGRDRKVEFLADLHCALKVRKQVADRLWEREDWDVFMFTVTGTDRLQHFLYDACADERHEFHDDFRAFFHEVDETAVDFMKRAADRPDMEVLALSDHGFGHIRSEVYLNPLLKQNGFFSSEASDAKGLPGISGRATAFALDPSRLYVHRKGKFPRGNVADADYEKVRRDLKDLFSAVEIGGRKAIRRVYYAEELYSGAQMSAAPDLLLLSEPGYDLKAGMEKEREAGTSHFTGMHRQDNAFLACSRPELIAADPTIFDVKGLMYRLLAI
;
A
#
# COMPACT_ATOMS: atom_id res chain seq x y z
N MET A 1 -25.70 28.26 33.08
CA MET A 1 -25.86 27.32 31.95
C MET A 1 -24.49 26.74 31.66
N LYS A 2 -24.31 25.43 31.82
CA LYS A 2 -23.10 24.76 31.28
C LYS A 2 -23.11 24.92 29.77
N PRO A 3 -21.98 25.25 29.12
CA PRO A 3 -21.93 25.29 27.67
C PRO A 3 -22.34 23.91 27.15
N ILE A 4 -23.30 23.89 26.24
CA ILE A 4 -23.68 22.68 25.48
C ILE A 4 -22.43 22.30 24.73
N GLY A 5 -21.67 21.32 25.22
CA GLY A 5 -20.48 20.82 24.61
C GLY A 5 -20.81 20.40 23.16
N LYS A 6 -20.05 20.85 22.18
CA LYS A 6 -20.16 20.35 20.80
C LYS A 6 -20.22 18.83 20.88
N ALA A 7 -21.23 18.23 20.24
CA ALA A 7 -21.37 16.77 20.17
C ALA A 7 -20.06 16.18 19.70
N ARG A 8 -19.53 15.17 20.39
CA ARG A 8 -18.28 14.48 20.10
C ARG A 8 -18.43 13.78 18.76
N LYS A 9 -17.82 14.31 17.70
CA LYS A 9 -17.85 13.70 16.38
C LYS A 9 -17.03 12.41 16.37
N LYS A 10 -17.56 11.38 15.70
CA LYS A 10 -16.93 10.07 15.49
C LYS A 10 -16.70 9.83 14.00
N LEU A 11 -15.76 8.97 13.67
CA LEU A 11 -15.40 8.66 12.28
C LEU A 11 -15.24 7.15 12.09
N LEU A 12 -15.99 6.61 11.15
CA LEU A 12 -15.73 5.29 10.56
C LEU A 12 -14.83 5.44 9.35
N VAL A 13 -13.74 4.65 9.29
CA VAL A 13 -12.82 4.58 8.14
C VAL A 13 -12.82 3.15 7.59
N ILE A 14 -13.18 3.00 6.32
CA ILE A 14 -13.09 1.72 5.59
C ILE A 14 -11.91 1.80 4.63
N GLY A 15 -10.90 0.98 4.87
CA GLY A 15 -9.75 0.82 3.97
C GLY A 15 -9.93 -0.42 3.09
N LEU A 16 -9.84 -0.27 1.78
CA LEU A 16 -9.87 -1.38 0.82
C LEU A 16 -8.56 -1.40 0.03
N ASP A 17 -7.67 -2.33 0.38
CA ASP A 17 -6.33 -2.42 -0.21
C ASP A 17 -6.43 -2.71 -1.72
N GLY A 18 -5.78 -1.88 -2.54
CA GLY A 18 -5.67 -2.07 -3.98
C GLY A 18 -6.96 -1.89 -4.78
N VAL A 19 -8.02 -1.31 -4.25
CA VAL A 19 -9.28 -1.17 -5.00
C VAL A 19 -9.23 0.06 -5.90
N ALA A 20 -9.34 -0.16 -7.22
CA ALA A 20 -9.37 0.91 -8.19
C ALA A 20 -10.69 1.70 -8.13
N HIS A 21 -10.63 3.01 -8.41
CA HIS A 21 -11.80 3.89 -8.50
C HIS A 21 -12.89 3.31 -9.41
N GLU A 22 -12.51 2.74 -10.56
CA GLU A 22 -13.44 2.13 -11.51
C GLU A 22 -14.19 0.91 -10.95
N MET A 23 -13.60 0.20 -10.00
CA MET A 23 -14.25 -0.93 -9.34
C MET A 23 -15.38 -0.46 -8.43
N LEU A 24 -15.22 0.70 -7.79
CA LEU A 24 -16.27 1.33 -6.98
C LEU A 24 -17.27 2.10 -7.86
N ALA A 25 -16.80 2.98 -8.73
CA ALA A 25 -17.66 3.84 -9.54
C ALA A 25 -18.37 3.11 -10.69
N GLY A 26 -17.78 2.00 -11.15
CA GLY A 26 -18.09 1.40 -12.44
C GLY A 26 -17.39 2.13 -13.58
N ALA A 27 -17.36 1.50 -14.75
CA ALA A 27 -16.80 2.06 -15.98
C ALA A 27 -17.74 1.76 -17.15
N ALA A 28 -17.52 2.37 -18.33
CA ALA A 28 -18.32 2.12 -19.52
C ALA A 28 -18.39 0.62 -19.83
N GLY A 29 -19.62 0.06 -19.81
CA GLY A 29 -19.87 -1.36 -20.05
C GLY A 29 -19.50 -2.31 -18.90
N ARG A 30 -19.03 -1.79 -17.75
CA ARG A 30 -18.72 -2.61 -16.57
C ARG A 30 -19.42 -2.05 -15.33
N PRO A 31 -20.30 -2.81 -14.67
CA PRO A 31 -20.95 -2.38 -13.45
C PRO A 31 -19.93 -2.29 -12.29
N SER A 32 -20.29 -1.53 -11.26
CA SER A 32 -19.54 -1.49 -10.01
C SER A 32 -19.42 -2.91 -9.41
N LEU A 33 -18.25 -3.20 -8.84
CA LEU A 33 -18.03 -4.40 -8.02
C LEU A 33 -18.50 -4.18 -6.56
N LEU A 34 -18.72 -2.91 -6.17
CA LEU A 34 -19.12 -2.47 -4.84
C LEU A 34 -20.37 -1.59 -4.92
N PRO A 35 -21.51 -2.15 -5.42
CA PRO A 35 -22.71 -1.38 -5.71
C PRO A 35 -23.36 -0.76 -4.48
N GLY A 36 -23.26 -1.41 -3.33
CA GLY A 36 -23.80 -0.91 -2.07
C GLY A 36 -23.01 0.30 -1.57
N MET A 37 -21.68 0.25 -1.57
CA MET A 37 -20.83 1.40 -1.25
C MET A 37 -21.05 2.56 -2.24
N LYS A 38 -21.12 2.26 -3.55
CA LYS A 38 -21.44 3.24 -4.58
C LYS A 38 -22.77 3.94 -4.28
N GLY A 39 -23.79 3.18 -3.92
CA GLY A 39 -25.12 3.71 -3.54
C GLY A 39 -25.03 4.59 -2.29
N PHE A 40 -24.33 4.15 -1.25
CA PHE A 40 -24.15 4.90 -0.01
C PHE A 40 -23.54 6.28 -0.25
N PHE A 41 -22.48 6.37 -1.02
CA PHE A 41 -21.85 7.63 -1.38
C PHE A 41 -22.56 8.38 -2.52
N SER A 42 -23.72 7.91 -2.98
CA SER A 42 -24.48 8.51 -4.10
C SER A 42 -23.63 8.64 -5.38
N GLY A 43 -22.72 7.70 -5.62
CA GLY A 43 -21.79 7.69 -6.74
C GLY A 43 -20.68 8.76 -6.69
N ARG A 44 -20.56 9.49 -5.58
CA ARG A 44 -19.58 10.59 -5.41
C ARG A 44 -18.29 10.09 -4.77
N ALA A 45 -17.54 9.27 -5.49
CA ALA A 45 -16.18 8.89 -5.16
C ALA A 45 -15.21 9.66 -6.05
N ALA A 46 -14.16 10.23 -5.45
CA ALA A 46 -13.08 10.87 -6.18
C ALA A 46 -12.01 9.85 -6.57
N ARG A 47 -11.41 10.03 -7.75
CA ARG A 47 -10.17 9.36 -8.10
C ARG A 47 -9.04 10.02 -7.32
N MET A 48 -8.20 9.24 -6.69
CA MET A 48 -7.11 9.71 -5.85
C MET A 48 -5.77 9.26 -6.39
N THR A 49 -4.76 10.13 -6.36
CA THR A 49 -3.37 9.75 -6.60
C THR A 49 -2.68 9.39 -5.29
N VAL A 50 -1.76 8.42 -5.37
CA VAL A 50 -1.10 7.90 -4.18
C VAL A 50 0.42 8.10 -4.26
N SER A 51 1.15 7.58 -3.26
CA SER A 51 2.61 7.67 -3.21
C SER A 51 3.28 7.02 -4.42
N ILE A 52 4.52 7.40 -4.68
CA ILE A 52 5.46 6.67 -5.53
C ILE A 52 6.60 6.22 -4.61
N PRO A 53 6.93 4.90 -4.57
CA PRO A 53 6.22 3.81 -5.26
C PRO A 53 4.81 3.57 -4.68
N GLU A 54 3.95 3.09 -5.54
CA GLU A 54 2.53 2.80 -5.29
C GLU A 54 2.34 1.43 -4.62
N ILE A 55 2.88 1.25 -3.43
CA ILE A 55 2.78 0.00 -2.67
C ILE A 55 2.23 0.21 -1.27
N SER A 56 1.55 -0.79 -0.74
CA SER A 56 0.82 -0.70 0.53
C SER A 56 1.69 -0.19 1.69
N ALA A 57 2.96 -0.64 1.81
CA ALA A 57 3.84 -0.18 2.89
C ALA A 57 4.06 1.33 2.87
N VAL A 58 4.23 1.92 1.68
CA VAL A 58 4.47 3.36 1.50
C VAL A 58 3.15 4.13 1.57
N SER A 59 2.13 3.68 0.84
CA SER A 59 0.85 4.38 0.76
C SER A 59 0.09 4.40 2.09
N TRP A 60 0.00 3.27 2.81
CA TRP A 60 -0.61 3.26 4.15
C TRP A 60 0.20 4.07 5.17
N SER A 61 1.55 4.10 5.05
CA SER A 61 2.37 4.98 5.89
C SER A 61 2.10 6.46 5.59
N SER A 62 1.98 6.81 4.31
CA SER A 62 1.63 8.16 3.87
C SER A 62 0.22 8.56 4.31
N PHE A 63 -0.76 7.67 4.17
CA PHE A 63 -2.12 7.88 4.68
C PHE A 63 -2.14 8.18 6.18
N MET A 64 -1.54 7.28 6.98
CA MET A 64 -1.66 7.40 8.43
C MET A 64 -0.88 8.60 9.01
N THR A 65 0.17 9.06 8.31
CA THR A 65 0.99 10.20 8.77
C THR A 65 0.61 11.52 8.10
N GLY A 66 -0.03 11.49 6.91
CA GLY A 66 -0.28 12.67 6.08
C GLY A 66 1.01 13.27 5.53
N THR A 67 2.11 12.49 5.46
CA THR A 67 3.42 12.94 5.02
C THR A 67 3.98 12.03 3.92
N GLN A 68 5.00 12.49 3.23
CA GLN A 68 5.67 11.78 2.16
C GLN A 68 6.84 10.91 2.68
N PRO A 69 7.37 9.98 1.89
CA PRO A 69 8.45 9.07 2.28
C PRO A 69 9.70 9.77 2.83
N GLY A 70 10.07 10.93 2.29
CA GLY A 70 11.21 11.72 2.80
C GLY A 70 11.03 12.24 4.23
N GLU A 71 9.82 12.24 4.77
CA GLU A 71 9.51 12.61 6.16
C GLU A 71 9.25 11.37 7.01
N HIS A 72 8.38 10.44 6.57
CA HIS A 72 8.05 9.26 7.40
C HIS A 72 9.07 8.12 7.32
N GLY A 73 9.99 8.11 6.36
CA GLY A 73 11.14 7.20 6.29
C GLY A 73 10.86 5.79 5.77
N ILE A 74 9.67 5.52 5.22
CA ILE A 74 9.31 4.23 4.62
C ILE A 74 9.33 4.39 3.10
N PHE A 75 10.29 3.74 2.42
CA PHE A 75 10.47 3.85 0.98
C PHE A 75 10.07 2.59 0.20
N GLY A 76 9.78 1.50 0.90
CA GLY A 76 9.41 0.22 0.27
C GLY A 76 9.07 -0.87 1.28
N PHE A 77 8.69 -2.05 0.79
CA PHE A 77 8.56 -3.26 1.63
C PHE A 77 9.90 -3.75 2.14
N VAL A 78 10.93 -3.59 1.32
CA VAL A 78 12.32 -3.91 1.67
C VAL A 78 13.14 -2.65 1.63
N ASP A 79 14.19 -2.60 2.42
CA ASP A 79 15.15 -1.53 2.44
C ASP A 79 16.54 -2.09 2.75
N LEU A 80 17.57 -1.28 2.73
CA LEU A 80 18.91 -1.69 3.10
C LEU A 80 19.24 -1.30 4.54
N VAL A 81 19.98 -2.15 5.21
CA VAL A 81 20.67 -1.76 6.44
C VAL A 81 21.71 -0.71 6.06
N PRO A 82 21.70 0.50 6.66
CA PRO A 82 22.63 1.57 6.31
C PRO A 82 24.08 1.10 6.26
N GLY A 83 24.80 1.48 5.21
CA GLY A 83 26.20 1.10 5.02
C GLY A 83 26.42 -0.38 4.70
N SER A 84 25.41 -1.10 4.23
CA SER A 84 25.50 -2.53 3.89
C SER A 84 24.66 -2.88 2.64
N TYR A 85 24.74 -4.15 2.21
CA TYR A 85 23.86 -4.73 1.18
C TYR A 85 22.83 -5.68 1.77
N GLN A 86 22.71 -5.72 3.10
CA GLN A 86 21.72 -6.55 3.77
C GLN A 86 20.33 -5.94 3.63
N ILE A 87 19.39 -6.75 3.15
CA ILE A 87 17.99 -6.38 3.08
C ILE A 87 17.37 -6.46 4.47
N ARG A 88 16.59 -5.46 4.83
CA ARG A 88 15.71 -5.44 6.00
C ARG A 88 14.27 -5.16 5.57
N PHE A 89 13.33 -5.53 6.39
CA PHE A 89 11.92 -5.18 6.24
C PHE A 89 11.60 -4.04 7.21
N PRO A 90 11.34 -2.81 6.70
CA PRO A 90 10.88 -1.73 7.55
C PRO A 90 9.61 -2.12 8.29
N ASP A 91 9.52 -1.74 9.55
CA ASP A 91 8.35 -2.00 10.39
C ASP A 91 7.86 -0.71 11.08
N PHE A 92 6.83 -0.82 11.92
CA PHE A 92 6.22 0.34 12.58
C PHE A 92 7.21 1.15 13.44
N ARG A 93 8.33 0.56 13.88
CA ARG A 93 9.39 1.24 14.64
C ARG A 93 10.25 2.16 13.77
N ASP A 94 10.26 1.89 12.47
CA ASP A 94 11.00 2.69 11.49
C ASP A 94 10.25 3.96 11.07
N LEU A 95 8.93 4.00 11.28
CA LEU A 95 8.09 5.15 10.95
C LEU A 95 8.51 6.38 11.79
N LYS A 96 8.92 7.47 11.13
CA LYS A 96 9.48 8.67 11.75
C LYS A 96 8.45 9.78 11.98
N ALA A 97 7.34 9.76 11.24
CA ALA A 97 6.23 10.69 11.43
C ALA A 97 5.12 10.06 12.29
N ALA A 98 4.42 10.88 13.05
CA ALA A 98 3.36 10.39 13.93
C ALA A 98 2.10 10.01 13.14
N PRO A 99 1.56 8.77 13.31
CA PRO A 99 0.26 8.40 12.74
C PRO A 99 -0.89 9.17 13.38
N PHE A 100 -1.99 9.34 12.64
CA PHE A 100 -3.18 10.08 13.10
C PHE A 100 -3.72 9.56 14.45
N PHE A 101 -3.71 8.26 14.69
CA PHE A 101 -4.24 7.68 15.93
C PHE A 101 -3.35 7.96 17.16
N ILE A 102 -2.06 8.23 16.97
CA ILE A 102 -1.17 8.73 18.04
C ILE A 102 -1.45 10.21 18.32
N GLU A 103 -1.55 11.04 17.27
CA GLU A 103 -1.85 12.48 17.44
C GLU A 103 -3.26 12.69 18.04
N LEU A 104 -4.26 11.97 17.55
CA LEU A 104 -5.62 11.98 18.12
C LEU A 104 -5.61 11.57 19.59
N GLY A 105 -4.79 10.58 19.95
CA GLY A 105 -4.59 10.17 21.34
C GLY A 105 -4.07 11.28 22.24
N ALA A 106 -3.15 12.13 21.76
CA ALA A 106 -2.68 13.30 22.49
C ALA A 106 -3.82 14.34 22.72
N HIS A 107 -4.86 14.33 21.91
CA HIS A 107 -6.08 15.13 22.06
C HIS A 107 -7.21 14.40 22.81
N GLY A 108 -6.89 13.32 23.53
CA GLY A 108 -7.85 12.57 24.33
C GLY A 108 -8.83 11.71 23.51
N LYS A 109 -8.57 11.51 22.20
CA LYS A 109 -9.39 10.68 21.32
C LYS A 109 -8.94 9.22 21.38
N ARG A 110 -9.88 8.30 21.22
CA ARG A 110 -9.64 6.86 21.23
C ARG A 110 -9.86 6.28 19.85
N SER A 111 -8.96 5.39 19.42
CA SER A 111 -9.04 4.75 18.11
C SER A 111 -9.11 3.23 18.23
N VAL A 112 -9.96 2.61 17.43
CA VAL A 112 -9.93 1.17 17.15
C VAL A 112 -9.44 1.00 15.74
N ILE A 113 -8.25 0.41 15.57
CA ILE A 113 -7.58 0.23 14.28
C ILE A 113 -7.42 -1.27 14.04
N ILE A 114 -8.02 -1.77 12.95
CA ILE A 114 -8.03 -3.20 12.63
C ILE A 114 -7.40 -3.42 11.27
N ASN A 115 -6.33 -4.20 11.25
CA ASN A 115 -5.63 -4.68 10.05
C ASN A 115 -5.04 -3.59 9.16
N LEU A 116 -4.68 -2.43 9.71
CA LEU A 116 -3.96 -1.39 8.97
C LEU A 116 -2.52 -1.87 8.68
N PRO A 117 -2.11 -1.98 7.40
CA PRO A 117 -0.73 -2.35 7.06
C PRO A 117 0.31 -1.38 7.61
N ALA A 118 1.57 -1.83 7.71
CA ALA A 118 2.70 -1.08 8.25
C ALA A 118 2.58 -0.65 9.72
N THR A 119 1.72 -1.31 10.52
CA THR A 119 1.53 -1.02 11.95
C THR A 119 2.09 -2.11 12.89
N TYR A 120 2.83 -3.09 12.36
CA TYR A 120 3.48 -4.13 13.16
C TYR A 120 4.92 -3.74 13.54
N PRO A 121 5.39 -4.07 14.77
CA PRO A 121 4.63 -4.58 15.89
C PRO A 121 3.70 -3.52 16.50
N ALA A 122 2.56 -3.98 17.06
CA ALA A 122 1.59 -3.08 17.68
C ALA A 122 2.21 -2.29 18.82
N ARG A 123 1.93 -0.98 18.85
CA ARG A 123 2.38 -0.06 19.90
C ARG A 123 1.20 0.37 20.76
N PRO A 124 1.44 0.82 22.00
CA PRO A 124 0.40 1.42 22.84
C PRO A 124 -0.26 2.61 22.17
N ILE A 125 -1.59 2.58 22.11
CA ILE A 125 -2.45 3.69 21.67
C ILE A 125 -3.61 3.86 22.63
N PRO A 126 -4.23 5.04 22.74
CA PRO A 126 -5.53 5.18 23.39
C PRO A 126 -6.59 4.46 22.57
N GLY A 127 -6.90 3.21 22.94
CA GLY A 127 -7.85 2.35 22.22
C GLY A 127 -7.33 0.96 21.93
N VAL A 128 -7.55 0.47 20.72
CA VAL A 128 -7.16 -0.88 20.27
C VAL A 128 -6.42 -0.80 18.93
N LEU A 129 -5.30 -1.48 18.82
CA LEU A 129 -4.57 -1.68 17.58
C LEU A 129 -4.42 -3.18 17.32
N VAL A 130 -4.99 -3.66 16.23
CA VAL A 130 -4.71 -4.97 15.64
C VAL A 130 -3.97 -4.70 14.34
N SER A 131 -2.66 -4.95 14.35
CA SER A 131 -1.75 -4.67 13.22
C SER A 131 -2.15 -5.46 11.98
N GLY A 132 -1.90 -4.85 10.81
CA GLY A 132 -2.06 -5.50 9.53
C GLY A 132 -0.75 -6.08 8.98
N PHE A 133 -0.76 -6.37 7.69
CA PHE A 133 0.40 -6.85 6.91
C PHE A 133 1.60 -5.86 7.03
N VAL A 134 2.82 -6.25 7.29
CA VAL A 134 3.41 -7.59 7.44
C VAL A 134 3.52 -7.92 8.93
N ALA A 135 2.59 -8.63 9.53
CA ALA A 135 2.71 -9.07 10.91
C ALA A 135 3.04 -10.57 10.95
N LEU A 136 4.13 -10.92 11.64
CA LEU A 136 4.65 -12.30 11.70
C LEU A 136 4.05 -13.11 12.85
N GLU A 137 3.77 -12.44 13.99
CA GLU A 137 3.31 -13.07 15.21
C GLU A 137 2.09 -12.30 15.75
N LEU A 138 0.98 -13.02 15.98
CA LEU A 138 -0.25 -12.41 16.47
C LEU A 138 -0.06 -11.79 17.87
N GLU A 139 0.79 -12.40 18.70
CA GLU A 139 1.13 -11.91 20.04
C GLU A 139 1.69 -10.50 20.06
N ARG A 140 2.41 -10.13 19.01
CA ARG A 140 3.03 -8.82 18.83
C ARG A 140 2.20 -7.89 17.94
N ALA A 141 1.12 -8.43 17.36
CA ALA A 141 0.26 -7.67 16.45
C ALA A 141 -0.93 -7.00 17.15
N VAL A 142 -1.10 -7.14 18.48
CA VAL A 142 -2.27 -6.63 19.17
C VAL A 142 -1.92 -5.80 20.41
N PHE A 143 -2.57 -4.64 20.52
CA PHE A 143 -2.58 -3.81 21.73
C PHE A 143 -4.01 -3.35 22.02
N PRO A 144 -4.46 -3.39 23.30
CA PRO A 144 -3.77 -4.01 24.44
C PRO A 144 -3.81 -5.55 24.39
N PRO A 145 -2.86 -6.24 25.04
CA PRO A 145 -2.72 -7.71 24.98
C PRO A 145 -3.96 -8.50 25.45
N ARG A 146 -4.86 -7.88 26.21
CA ARG A 146 -6.11 -8.52 26.65
C ARG A 146 -7.00 -9.02 25.51
N TYR A 147 -6.83 -8.48 24.28
CA TYR A 147 -7.58 -8.93 23.10
C TYR A 147 -7.00 -10.14 22.39
N LEU A 148 -5.77 -10.55 22.75
CA LEU A 148 -5.09 -11.69 22.11
C LEU A 148 -5.91 -12.99 22.20
N SER A 149 -6.48 -13.27 23.38
CA SER A 149 -7.31 -14.48 23.59
C SER A 149 -8.55 -14.45 22.69
N MET A 150 -9.21 -13.32 22.57
CA MET A 150 -10.37 -13.15 21.69
C MET A 150 -10.01 -13.37 20.22
N LEU A 151 -8.86 -12.84 19.76
CA LEU A 151 -8.38 -13.00 18.38
C LEU A 151 -8.05 -14.47 18.09
N LYS A 152 -7.35 -15.16 19.01
CA LYS A 152 -7.02 -16.59 18.88
C LYS A 152 -8.28 -17.46 18.83
N GLN A 153 -9.24 -17.21 19.71
CA GLN A 153 -10.51 -17.95 19.73
C GLN A 153 -11.35 -17.72 18.46
N ALA A 154 -11.26 -16.54 17.85
CA ALA A 154 -11.91 -16.25 16.58
C ALA A 154 -11.17 -16.89 15.38
N GLY A 155 -9.96 -17.40 15.55
CA GLY A 155 -9.12 -17.85 14.44
C GLY A 155 -8.59 -16.71 13.58
N TYR A 156 -8.36 -15.52 14.17
CA TYR A 156 -7.93 -14.32 13.44
C TYR A 156 -6.56 -14.51 12.81
N GLN A 157 -6.48 -14.29 11.52
CA GLN A 157 -5.24 -14.23 10.75
C GLN A 157 -5.02 -12.81 10.25
N VAL A 158 -3.80 -12.30 10.42
CA VAL A 158 -3.44 -10.96 9.93
C VAL A 158 -3.46 -10.92 8.41
N ASP A 159 -2.93 -11.96 7.78
CA ASP A 159 -2.94 -12.16 6.32
C ASP A 159 -3.07 -13.65 6.01
N ILE A 160 -3.40 -13.95 4.76
CA ILE A 160 -3.50 -15.31 4.24
C ILE A 160 -2.16 -15.76 3.63
N ASP A 161 -2.03 -17.06 3.39
CA ASP A 161 -0.92 -17.60 2.58
C ASP A 161 -1.11 -17.24 1.10
N ALA A 162 -0.56 -16.09 0.69
CA ALA A 162 -0.61 -15.63 -0.69
C ALA A 162 0.05 -16.59 -1.69
N GLY A 163 0.96 -17.48 -1.23
CA GLY A 163 1.59 -18.50 -2.09
C GLY A 163 0.57 -19.45 -2.73
N LYS A 164 -0.56 -19.69 -2.08
CA LYS A 164 -1.66 -20.51 -2.63
C LYS A 164 -2.27 -19.95 -3.92
N GLY A 165 -2.21 -18.63 -4.10
CA GLY A 165 -2.71 -17.97 -5.32
C GLY A 165 -2.03 -18.41 -6.62
N ARG A 166 -0.84 -19.04 -6.54
CA ARG A 166 -0.10 -19.54 -7.71
C ARG A 166 -0.75 -20.78 -8.31
N ASP A 167 -0.99 -21.79 -7.50
CA ASP A 167 -1.32 -23.17 -7.93
C ASP A 167 -2.46 -23.83 -7.15
N ARG A 168 -2.98 -23.19 -6.08
CA ARG A 168 -4.08 -23.66 -5.23
C ARG A 168 -5.18 -22.61 -5.10
N LYS A 169 -5.68 -22.11 -6.25
CA LYS A 169 -6.59 -20.97 -6.30
C LYS A 169 -7.90 -21.18 -5.53
N VAL A 170 -8.45 -22.40 -5.51
CA VAL A 170 -9.66 -22.72 -4.75
C VAL A 170 -9.43 -22.58 -3.24
N GLU A 171 -8.30 -23.10 -2.72
CA GLU A 171 -7.94 -22.92 -1.31
C GLU A 171 -7.64 -21.46 -0.97
N PHE A 172 -6.98 -20.75 -1.90
CA PHE A 172 -6.69 -19.32 -1.77
C PHE A 172 -7.98 -18.50 -1.63
N LEU A 173 -8.98 -18.75 -2.45
CA LEU A 173 -10.29 -18.11 -2.38
C LEU A 173 -11.01 -18.43 -1.06
N ALA A 174 -10.99 -19.69 -0.64
CA ALA A 174 -11.57 -20.10 0.64
C ALA A 174 -10.91 -19.39 1.83
N ASP A 175 -9.58 -19.23 1.81
CA ASP A 175 -8.83 -18.49 2.84
C ASP A 175 -9.22 -16.99 2.85
N LEU A 176 -9.41 -16.37 1.68
CA LEU A 176 -9.85 -14.98 1.58
C LEU A 176 -11.23 -14.76 2.22
N HIS A 177 -12.22 -15.59 1.88
CA HIS A 177 -13.56 -15.53 2.46
C HIS A 177 -13.53 -15.77 3.98
N CYS A 178 -12.77 -16.78 4.43
CA CYS A 178 -12.61 -17.08 5.85
C CYS A 178 -12.00 -15.89 6.60
N ALA A 179 -10.92 -15.32 6.08
CA ALA A 179 -10.23 -14.18 6.70
C ALA A 179 -11.14 -12.93 6.79
N LEU A 180 -11.91 -12.63 5.74
CA LEU A 180 -12.87 -11.52 5.73
C LEU A 180 -13.95 -11.73 6.81
N LYS A 181 -14.55 -12.92 6.85
CA LYS A 181 -15.58 -13.28 7.83
C LYS A 181 -15.09 -13.15 9.28
N VAL A 182 -13.92 -13.70 9.57
CA VAL A 182 -13.31 -13.62 10.92
C VAL A 182 -12.99 -12.19 11.28
N ARG A 183 -12.45 -11.41 10.33
CA ARG A 183 -12.13 -10.00 10.52
C ARG A 183 -13.38 -9.17 10.82
N LYS A 184 -14.48 -9.41 10.10
CA LYS A 184 -15.78 -8.80 10.39
C LYS A 184 -16.26 -9.13 11.80
N GLN A 185 -16.21 -10.40 12.22
CA GLN A 185 -16.61 -10.82 13.58
C GLN A 185 -15.81 -10.12 14.68
N VAL A 186 -14.50 -9.95 14.47
CA VAL A 186 -13.64 -9.20 15.40
C VAL A 186 -14.00 -7.73 15.41
N ALA A 187 -14.24 -7.13 14.24
CA ALA A 187 -14.65 -5.73 14.13
C ALA A 187 -16.01 -5.49 14.81
N ASP A 188 -17.00 -6.38 14.62
CA ASP A 188 -18.29 -6.31 15.29
C ASP A 188 -18.15 -6.27 16.83
N ARG A 189 -17.33 -7.18 17.37
CA ARG A 189 -17.08 -7.24 18.82
C ARG A 189 -16.42 -5.99 19.38
N LEU A 190 -15.44 -5.43 18.63
CA LEU A 190 -14.74 -4.21 19.06
C LEU A 190 -15.61 -2.97 18.88
N TRP A 191 -16.46 -2.93 17.85
CA TRP A 191 -17.44 -1.86 17.64
C TRP A 191 -18.39 -1.69 18.84
N GLU A 192 -18.86 -2.79 19.38
CA GLU A 192 -19.83 -2.80 20.48
C GLU A 192 -19.17 -2.57 21.86
N ARG A 193 -17.95 -3.08 22.06
CA ARG A 193 -17.31 -3.15 23.38
C ARG A 193 -16.42 -1.97 23.73
N GLU A 194 -15.91 -1.25 22.73
CA GLU A 194 -14.98 -0.16 22.95
C GLU A 194 -15.66 1.21 22.83
N ASP A 195 -15.28 2.13 23.72
CA ASP A 195 -15.55 3.54 23.49
C ASP A 195 -14.47 4.12 22.60
N TRP A 196 -14.83 4.55 21.40
CA TRP A 196 -13.91 5.03 20.37
C TRP A 196 -14.44 6.30 19.70
N ASP A 197 -13.54 7.11 19.18
CA ASP A 197 -13.82 8.28 18.31
C ASP A 197 -13.55 7.95 16.85
N VAL A 198 -12.52 7.11 16.56
CA VAL A 198 -12.21 6.63 15.24
C VAL A 198 -12.24 5.10 15.23
N PHE A 199 -13.00 4.53 14.30
CA PHE A 199 -13.01 3.10 14.04
C PHE A 199 -12.54 2.86 12.62
N MET A 200 -11.41 2.18 12.47
CA MET A 200 -10.85 1.84 11.16
C MET A 200 -10.80 0.34 10.96
N PHE A 201 -11.31 -0.10 9.82
CA PHE A 201 -11.33 -1.48 9.39
C PHE A 201 -10.73 -1.59 7.99
N THR A 202 -9.65 -2.38 7.83
CA THR A 202 -8.94 -2.52 6.56
C THR A 202 -9.07 -3.94 6.00
N VAL A 203 -9.44 -4.05 4.73
CA VAL A 203 -9.54 -5.31 3.97
C VAL A 203 -8.36 -5.40 3.02
N THR A 204 -7.42 -6.30 3.30
CA THR A 204 -6.23 -6.56 2.46
C THR A 204 -6.45 -7.68 1.44
N GLY A 205 -7.52 -8.47 1.60
CA GLY A 205 -7.86 -9.55 0.67
C GLY A 205 -8.17 -9.10 -0.75
N THR A 206 -8.62 -7.86 -0.93
CA THR A 206 -8.88 -7.26 -2.24
C THR A 206 -7.60 -7.11 -3.07
N ASP A 207 -6.50 -6.69 -2.48
CA ASP A 207 -5.18 -6.65 -3.10
C ASP A 207 -4.69 -8.08 -3.45
N ARG A 208 -4.77 -9.00 -2.47
CA ARG A 208 -4.34 -10.39 -2.67
C ARG A 208 -5.07 -11.05 -3.84
N LEU A 209 -6.39 -10.91 -3.89
CA LEU A 209 -7.21 -11.47 -4.98
C LEU A 209 -6.77 -10.92 -6.35
N GLN A 210 -6.59 -9.61 -6.43
CA GLN A 210 -6.28 -8.94 -7.69
C GLN A 210 -4.89 -9.29 -8.23
N HIS A 211 -3.91 -9.53 -7.37
CA HIS A 211 -2.60 -9.98 -7.83
C HIS A 211 -2.67 -11.28 -8.65
N PHE A 212 -3.50 -12.24 -8.23
CA PHE A 212 -3.53 -13.58 -8.83
C PHE A 212 -4.68 -13.83 -9.81
N LEU A 213 -5.72 -13.00 -9.77
CA LEU A 213 -6.97 -13.23 -10.51
C LEU A 213 -7.54 -11.93 -11.14
N TYR A 214 -6.70 -10.95 -11.47
CA TYR A 214 -7.19 -9.73 -12.13
C TYR A 214 -7.78 -10.01 -13.53
N ASP A 215 -7.26 -11.00 -14.23
CA ASP A 215 -7.77 -11.51 -15.50
C ASP A 215 -9.21 -12.04 -15.36
N ALA A 216 -9.55 -12.68 -14.24
CA ALA A 216 -10.91 -13.10 -13.92
C ALA A 216 -11.89 -11.91 -13.78
N CYS A 217 -11.42 -10.74 -13.34
CA CYS A 217 -12.22 -9.52 -13.34
C CYS A 217 -12.55 -9.04 -14.77
N ALA A 218 -11.64 -9.26 -15.72
CA ALA A 218 -11.71 -8.71 -17.06
C ALA A 218 -12.44 -9.61 -18.08
N ASP A 219 -12.38 -10.93 -17.93
CA ASP A 219 -12.97 -11.92 -18.83
C ASP A 219 -14.09 -12.69 -18.12
N GLU A 220 -15.34 -12.48 -18.54
CA GLU A 220 -16.54 -13.17 -18.01
C GLU A 220 -16.51 -14.69 -18.24
N ARG A 221 -15.68 -15.20 -19.14
CA ARG A 221 -15.52 -16.64 -19.41
C ARG A 221 -14.42 -17.28 -18.58
N HIS A 222 -13.71 -16.49 -17.78
CA HIS A 222 -12.66 -17.01 -16.90
C HIS A 222 -13.26 -17.91 -15.82
N GLU A 223 -12.65 -19.05 -15.55
CA GLU A 223 -13.16 -20.06 -14.60
C GLU A 223 -13.43 -19.52 -13.18
N PHE A 224 -12.72 -18.47 -12.75
CA PHE A 224 -12.88 -17.82 -11.44
C PHE A 224 -13.57 -16.44 -11.52
N HIS A 225 -14.28 -16.13 -12.62
CA HIS A 225 -14.96 -14.84 -12.75
C HIS A 225 -16.01 -14.62 -11.67
N ASP A 226 -16.85 -15.63 -11.45
CA ASP A 226 -17.92 -15.56 -10.46
C ASP A 226 -17.36 -15.53 -9.03
N ASP A 227 -16.31 -16.29 -8.75
CA ASP A 227 -15.63 -16.29 -7.45
C ASP A 227 -14.99 -14.93 -7.13
N PHE A 228 -14.34 -14.30 -8.15
CA PHE A 228 -13.79 -12.96 -8.00
C PHE A 228 -14.88 -11.95 -7.61
N ARG A 229 -16.01 -11.98 -8.30
CA ARG A 229 -17.15 -11.10 -8.02
C ARG A 229 -17.82 -11.42 -6.69
N ALA A 230 -17.93 -12.70 -6.33
CA ALA A 230 -18.48 -13.13 -5.04
C ALA A 230 -17.70 -12.57 -3.87
N PHE A 231 -16.34 -12.60 -3.93
CA PHE A 231 -15.51 -12.00 -2.90
C PHE A 231 -15.71 -10.47 -2.78
N PHE A 232 -15.73 -9.75 -3.91
CA PHE A 232 -16.00 -8.30 -3.89
C PHE A 232 -17.41 -7.98 -3.37
N HIS A 233 -18.41 -8.83 -3.67
CA HIS A 233 -19.75 -8.68 -3.11
C HIS A 233 -19.76 -8.81 -1.58
N GLU A 234 -19.04 -9.80 -1.02
CA GLU A 234 -18.92 -10.00 0.43
C GLU A 234 -18.17 -8.83 1.11
N VAL A 235 -17.17 -8.26 0.42
CA VAL A 235 -16.50 -7.02 0.86
C VAL A 235 -17.47 -5.84 0.89
N ASP A 236 -18.27 -5.67 -0.16
CA ASP A 236 -19.30 -4.61 -0.27
C ASP A 236 -20.33 -4.73 0.85
N GLU A 237 -20.90 -5.93 1.07
CA GLU A 237 -21.87 -6.19 2.15
C GLU A 237 -21.27 -5.89 3.52
N THR A 238 -20.01 -6.32 3.76
CA THR A 238 -19.29 -6.07 5.01
C THR A 238 -19.10 -4.57 5.26
N ALA A 239 -18.64 -3.84 4.25
CA ALA A 239 -18.43 -2.40 4.36
C ALA A 239 -19.76 -1.65 4.60
N VAL A 240 -20.78 -1.97 3.81
CA VAL A 240 -22.12 -1.34 3.89
C VAL A 240 -22.80 -1.59 5.24
N ASP A 241 -22.61 -2.74 5.87
CA ASP A 241 -23.14 -3.02 7.21
C ASP A 241 -22.60 -2.00 8.22
N PHE A 242 -21.28 -1.77 8.27
CA PHE A 242 -20.69 -0.75 9.16
C PHE A 242 -21.10 0.68 8.78
N MET A 243 -21.18 0.97 7.49
CA MET A 243 -21.57 2.30 6.98
C MET A 243 -23.01 2.63 7.35
N LYS A 244 -23.94 1.67 7.29
CA LYS A 244 -25.34 1.85 7.75
C LYS A 244 -25.40 2.11 9.26
N ARG A 245 -24.67 1.33 10.07
CA ARG A 245 -24.58 1.57 11.53
C ARG A 245 -24.04 2.96 11.85
N ALA A 246 -23.12 3.48 11.03
CA ALA A 246 -22.61 4.84 11.17
C ALA A 246 -23.66 5.88 10.75
N ALA A 247 -24.38 5.65 9.65
CA ALA A 247 -25.42 6.57 9.15
C ALA A 247 -26.61 6.74 10.09
N ASP A 248 -26.91 5.72 10.90
CA ASP A 248 -27.98 5.80 11.94
C ASP A 248 -27.59 6.72 13.11
N ARG A 249 -26.37 7.27 13.12
CA ARG A 249 -25.84 8.12 14.19
C ARG A 249 -25.48 9.50 13.66
N PRO A 250 -26.16 10.58 14.13
CA PRO A 250 -25.96 11.94 13.62
C PRO A 250 -24.59 12.55 13.99
N ASP A 251 -23.90 11.95 14.96
CA ASP A 251 -22.57 12.35 15.41
C ASP A 251 -21.43 11.64 14.64
N MET A 252 -21.75 10.77 13.66
CA MET A 252 -20.78 9.93 12.98
C MET A 252 -20.63 10.29 11.50
N GLU A 253 -19.39 10.38 11.07
CA GLU A 253 -19.01 10.55 9.66
C GLU A 253 -18.39 9.26 9.13
N VAL A 254 -18.40 9.08 7.81
CA VAL A 254 -17.86 7.91 7.12
C VAL A 254 -16.83 8.35 6.10
N LEU A 255 -15.71 7.65 6.06
CA LEU A 255 -14.64 7.77 5.08
C LEU A 255 -14.32 6.38 4.50
N ALA A 256 -14.16 6.27 3.21
CA ALA A 256 -13.67 5.07 2.55
C ALA A 256 -12.57 5.42 1.55
N LEU A 257 -11.51 4.60 1.49
CA LEU A 257 -10.39 4.83 0.60
C LEU A 257 -9.69 3.52 0.21
N SER A 258 -8.92 3.57 -0.87
CA SER A 258 -7.86 2.61 -1.16
C SER A 258 -6.49 3.28 -1.09
N ASP A 259 -5.48 2.51 -0.74
CA ASP A 259 -4.10 2.98 -0.64
C ASP A 259 -3.38 3.06 -1.98
N HIS A 260 -3.82 2.29 -2.97
CA HIS A 260 -3.47 2.37 -4.38
C HIS A 260 -4.59 1.81 -5.24
N GLY A 261 -4.49 1.99 -6.54
CA GLY A 261 -5.36 1.32 -7.48
C GLY A 261 -4.75 0.04 -8.04
N PHE A 262 -5.42 -0.53 -9.05
CA PHE A 262 -5.00 -1.77 -9.69
C PHE A 262 -5.20 -1.73 -11.21
N GLY A 263 -4.45 -2.58 -11.92
CA GLY A 263 -4.56 -2.77 -13.35
C GLY A 263 -4.02 -4.12 -13.81
N HIS A 264 -4.37 -4.53 -15.02
CA HIS A 264 -3.89 -5.77 -15.61
C HIS A 264 -2.40 -5.69 -15.95
N ILE A 265 -1.63 -6.75 -15.65
CA ILE A 265 -0.23 -6.90 -16.08
C ILE A 265 -0.18 -7.36 -17.54
N ARG A 266 0.63 -6.68 -18.33
CA ARG A 266 1.04 -7.12 -19.66
C ARG A 266 2.40 -7.80 -19.62
N SER A 267 3.33 -7.22 -18.86
CA SER A 267 4.70 -7.73 -18.71
C SER A 267 5.31 -7.22 -17.40
N GLU A 268 6.14 -8.05 -16.79
CA GLU A 268 7.11 -7.58 -15.80
C GLU A 268 8.32 -6.98 -16.51
N VAL A 269 8.92 -5.93 -15.92
CA VAL A 269 10.15 -5.28 -16.42
C VAL A 269 11.20 -5.36 -15.33
N TYR A 270 12.36 -5.94 -15.66
CA TYR A 270 13.43 -6.23 -14.71
C TYR A 270 14.55 -5.19 -14.79
N LEU A 271 14.67 -4.38 -13.75
CA LEU A 271 15.53 -3.19 -13.76
C LEU A 271 17.03 -3.51 -13.69
N ASN A 272 17.44 -4.51 -12.86
CA ASN A 272 18.87 -4.87 -12.78
C ASN A 272 19.41 -5.53 -14.04
N PRO A 273 18.69 -6.39 -14.76
CA PRO A 273 19.06 -6.80 -16.12
C PRO A 273 19.28 -5.65 -17.08
N LEU A 274 18.37 -4.65 -17.10
CA LEU A 274 18.54 -3.44 -17.92
C LEU A 274 19.79 -2.65 -17.52
N LEU A 275 20.04 -2.46 -16.23
CA LEU A 275 21.27 -1.83 -15.72
C LEU A 275 22.52 -2.62 -16.14
N LYS A 276 22.46 -3.95 -16.09
CA LYS A 276 23.59 -4.84 -16.48
C LYS A 276 23.91 -4.75 -17.96
N GLN A 277 22.90 -4.80 -18.82
CA GLN A 277 23.06 -4.69 -20.29
C GLN A 277 23.67 -3.35 -20.71
N ASN A 278 23.40 -2.28 -19.94
CA ASN A 278 23.87 -0.93 -20.21
C ASN A 278 25.11 -0.54 -19.38
N GLY A 279 25.78 -1.49 -18.71
CA GLY A 279 27.05 -1.29 -18.04
C GLY A 279 26.98 -0.59 -16.67
N PHE A 280 25.80 -0.35 -16.11
CA PHE A 280 25.63 0.25 -14.78
C PHE A 280 25.70 -0.77 -13.63
N PHE A 281 25.29 -2.00 -13.87
CA PHE A 281 25.31 -3.07 -12.88
C PHE A 281 26.27 -4.19 -13.28
N SER A 282 27.05 -4.65 -12.33
CA SER A 282 27.86 -5.87 -12.47
C SER A 282 27.91 -6.61 -11.13
N SER A 283 28.00 -7.94 -11.21
CA SER A 283 28.20 -8.82 -10.06
C SER A 283 29.54 -9.54 -10.18
N GLU A 284 30.16 -9.82 -9.05
CA GLU A 284 31.32 -10.71 -9.01
C GLU A 284 30.85 -12.15 -9.11
N ALA A 285 31.67 -13.00 -9.73
CA ALA A 285 31.46 -14.44 -9.76
C ALA A 285 31.74 -15.02 -8.36
N SER A 286 30.86 -14.78 -7.41
CA SER A 286 30.91 -15.32 -6.05
C SER A 286 29.64 -16.12 -5.77
N ASP A 287 29.70 -17.03 -4.80
CA ASP A 287 28.54 -17.77 -4.30
C ASP A 287 27.46 -16.85 -3.67
N ALA A 288 27.75 -15.56 -3.49
CA ALA A 288 26.85 -14.56 -2.97
C ALA A 288 25.89 -14.08 -4.06
N LYS A 289 24.63 -14.54 -3.96
CA LYS A 289 23.54 -14.11 -4.84
C LYS A 289 22.97 -12.75 -4.40
N GLY A 290 22.37 -12.04 -5.34
CA GLY A 290 21.70 -10.78 -5.07
C GLY A 290 22.68 -9.61 -4.82
N LEU A 291 22.24 -8.61 -4.03
CA LEU A 291 23.03 -7.41 -3.71
C LEU A 291 24.37 -7.69 -3.02
N PRO A 292 24.51 -8.67 -2.11
CA PRO A 292 25.83 -9.01 -1.55
C PRO A 292 26.88 -9.35 -2.60
N GLY A 293 26.48 -9.82 -3.79
CA GLY A 293 27.35 -10.10 -4.93
C GLY A 293 27.65 -8.90 -5.83
N ILE A 294 27.15 -7.69 -5.54
CA ILE A 294 27.41 -6.50 -6.36
C ILE A 294 28.91 -6.21 -6.45
N SER A 295 29.41 -5.99 -7.66
CA SER A 295 30.82 -5.66 -7.89
C SER A 295 31.14 -4.21 -7.50
N GLY A 296 32.38 -3.95 -7.09
CA GLY A 296 32.91 -2.61 -6.96
C GLY A 296 32.98 -1.81 -8.26
N ARG A 297 32.69 -2.42 -9.41
CA ARG A 297 32.58 -1.73 -10.71
C ARG A 297 31.17 -1.23 -11.01
N ALA A 298 30.14 -1.73 -10.29
CA ALA A 298 28.77 -1.28 -10.49
C ALA A 298 28.63 0.21 -10.11
N THR A 299 27.89 0.97 -10.92
CA THR A 299 27.60 2.39 -10.68
C THR A 299 26.18 2.61 -10.19
N ALA A 300 25.28 1.64 -10.41
CA ALA A 300 23.90 1.69 -9.91
C ALA A 300 23.33 0.28 -9.71
N PHE A 301 22.24 0.22 -8.92
CA PHE A 301 21.42 -0.98 -8.75
C PHE A 301 19.96 -0.59 -8.44
N ALA A 302 19.04 -1.54 -8.63
CA ALA A 302 17.62 -1.37 -8.33
C ALA A 302 17.19 -2.20 -7.12
N LEU A 303 16.21 -1.69 -6.36
CA LEU A 303 15.40 -2.41 -5.36
C LEU A 303 13.92 -2.36 -5.72
N ASP A 304 13.18 -3.40 -5.32
CA ASP A 304 11.74 -3.47 -5.49
C ASP A 304 10.98 -2.43 -4.64
N PRO A 305 9.89 -1.91 -5.19
CA PRO A 305 9.66 -1.74 -6.60
C PRO A 305 10.29 -0.43 -7.09
N SER A 306 10.64 -0.35 -8.36
CA SER A 306 10.89 0.90 -9.11
C SER A 306 11.90 1.90 -8.52
N ARG A 307 12.76 1.49 -7.57
CA ARG A 307 13.74 2.34 -6.88
C ARG A 307 15.15 2.10 -7.39
N LEU A 308 15.82 3.17 -7.83
CA LEU A 308 17.20 3.12 -8.29
C LEU A 308 18.14 3.82 -7.29
N TYR A 309 19.28 3.21 -7.06
CA TYR A 309 20.34 3.71 -6.19
C TYR A 309 21.64 3.86 -6.97
N VAL A 310 22.26 5.03 -6.88
CA VAL A 310 23.64 5.25 -7.36
C VAL A 310 24.59 4.63 -6.34
N HIS A 311 25.53 3.83 -6.82
CA HIS A 311 26.47 3.07 -6.01
C HIS A 311 27.64 3.97 -5.52
N ARG A 312 27.33 4.94 -4.64
CA ARG A 312 28.21 6.01 -4.19
C ARG A 312 29.31 5.52 -3.24
N LYS A 313 30.49 6.11 -3.37
CA LYS A 313 31.55 6.01 -2.36
C LYS A 313 31.06 6.53 -1.02
N GLY A 314 31.40 5.83 0.07
CA GLY A 314 31.02 6.22 1.43
C GLY A 314 29.57 5.89 1.82
N LYS A 315 28.64 5.72 0.85
CA LYS A 315 27.27 5.28 1.13
C LYS A 315 27.17 3.74 1.15
N PHE A 316 27.89 3.07 0.25
CA PHE A 316 27.89 1.61 0.13
C PHE A 316 29.31 1.04 0.27
N PRO A 317 29.48 -0.19 0.84
CA PRO A 317 30.82 -0.74 1.16
C PRO A 317 31.76 -0.83 -0.04
N ARG A 318 31.23 -1.15 -1.23
CA ARG A 318 32.00 -1.22 -2.49
C ARG A 318 31.59 -0.12 -3.48
N GLY A 319 30.94 0.94 -2.97
CA GLY A 319 30.54 2.06 -3.81
C GLY A 319 31.73 2.73 -4.49
N ASN A 320 31.60 3.01 -5.80
CA ASN A 320 32.68 3.56 -6.59
C ASN A 320 32.38 4.91 -7.24
N VAL A 321 31.13 5.35 -7.26
CA VAL A 321 30.76 6.64 -7.83
C VAL A 321 31.18 7.75 -6.89
N ALA A 322 32.12 8.58 -7.34
CA ALA A 322 32.55 9.76 -6.61
C ALA A 322 31.48 10.87 -6.65
N ASP A 323 31.53 11.81 -5.70
CA ASP A 323 30.56 12.92 -5.65
C ASP A 323 30.59 13.78 -6.92
N ALA A 324 31.75 13.95 -7.55
CA ALA A 324 31.89 14.67 -8.81
C ALA A 324 31.15 14.00 -10.00
N ASP A 325 30.99 12.68 -9.97
CA ASP A 325 30.34 11.89 -11.03
C ASP A 325 28.87 11.62 -10.75
N TYR A 326 28.40 11.90 -9.55
CA TYR A 326 27.06 11.54 -9.07
C TYR A 326 25.95 12.06 -9.97
N GLU A 327 25.96 13.35 -10.28
CA GLU A 327 24.92 13.96 -11.12
C GLU A 327 24.96 13.47 -12.57
N LYS A 328 26.14 13.10 -13.08
CA LYS A 328 26.28 12.50 -14.39
C LYS A 328 25.60 11.12 -14.41
N VAL A 329 25.90 10.27 -13.43
CA VAL A 329 25.30 8.92 -13.35
C VAL A 329 23.78 9.02 -13.23
N ARG A 330 23.24 9.94 -12.42
CA ARG A 330 21.80 10.16 -12.31
C ARG A 330 21.15 10.54 -13.64
N ARG A 331 21.76 11.45 -14.40
CA ARG A 331 21.26 11.83 -15.74
C ARG A 331 21.30 10.65 -16.69
N ASP A 332 22.41 9.93 -16.75
CA ASP A 332 22.56 8.78 -17.62
C ASP A 332 21.50 7.69 -17.29
N LEU A 333 21.19 7.45 -16.01
CA LEU A 333 20.11 6.56 -15.58
C LEU A 333 18.73 7.09 -15.99
N LYS A 334 18.48 8.39 -15.83
CA LYS A 334 17.20 9.02 -16.24
C LYS A 334 16.99 8.88 -17.74
N ASP A 335 18.02 9.11 -18.54
CA ASP A 335 17.97 8.98 -20.01
C ASP A 335 17.72 7.50 -20.40
N LEU A 336 18.47 6.56 -19.81
CA LEU A 336 18.30 5.14 -20.06
C LEU A 336 16.86 4.70 -19.81
N PHE A 337 16.35 4.92 -18.61
CA PHE A 337 15.02 4.43 -18.24
C PHE A 337 13.87 5.19 -18.92
N SER A 338 14.07 6.45 -19.30
CA SER A 338 13.08 7.20 -20.08
C SER A 338 12.89 6.64 -21.50
N ALA A 339 13.89 5.91 -22.03
CA ALA A 339 13.90 5.31 -23.36
C ALA A 339 13.51 3.82 -23.37
N VAL A 340 13.22 3.21 -22.22
CA VAL A 340 12.92 1.77 -22.15
C VAL A 340 11.62 1.44 -22.87
N GLU A 341 11.73 0.56 -23.86
CA GLU A 341 10.62 -0.03 -24.59
C GLU A 341 10.61 -1.56 -24.43
N ILE A 342 9.44 -2.13 -24.18
CA ILE A 342 9.22 -3.58 -24.13
C ILE A 342 8.19 -3.94 -25.21
N GLY A 343 8.60 -4.80 -26.14
CA GLY A 343 7.76 -5.17 -27.28
C GLY A 343 7.35 -3.97 -28.16
N GLY A 344 8.26 -3.00 -28.36
CA GLY A 344 8.02 -1.80 -29.15
C GLY A 344 7.07 -0.78 -28.52
N ARG A 345 6.87 -0.84 -27.23
CA ARG A 345 6.03 0.10 -26.45
C ARG A 345 6.79 0.63 -25.27
N LYS A 346 6.63 1.93 -25.00
CA LYS A 346 7.19 2.58 -23.82
C LYS A 346 6.71 1.87 -22.54
N ALA A 347 7.66 1.50 -21.68
CA ALA A 347 7.36 0.80 -20.42
C ALA A 347 7.43 1.72 -19.20
N ILE A 348 8.21 2.78 -19.25
CA ILE A 348 8.39 3.75 -18.17
C ILE A 348 7.70 5.06 -18.55
N ARG A 349 6.67 5.47 -17.79
CA ARG A 349 5.92 6.71 -18.00
C ARG A 349 6.78 7.92 -17.66
N ARG A 350 7.45 7.86 -16.50
CA ARG A 350 8.28 8.95 -15.99
C ARG A 350 9.38 8.44 -15.06
N VAL A 351 10.52 9.10 -15.12
CA VAL A 351 11.65 8.93 -14.21
C VAL A 351 11.78 10.22 -13.39
N TYR A 352 11.71 10.08 -12.08
CA TYR A 352 11.86 11.18 -11.12
C TYR A 352 13.20 11.11 -10.43
N TYR A 353 13.83 12.22 -10.19
CA TYR A 353 14.79 12.34 -9.10
C TYR A 353 14.04 12.33 -7.77
N ALA A 354 14.63 11.77 -6.72
CA ALA A 354 13.94 11.65 -5.43
C ALA A 354 13.45 13.01 -4.90
N GLU A 355 14.23 14.07 -5.08
CA GLU A 355 13.90 15.43 -4.65
C GLU A 355 12.75 16.09 -5.45
N GLU A 356 12.34 15.51 -6.59
CA GLU A 356 11.11 15.92 -7.29
C GLU A 356 9.84 15.42 -6.59
N LEU A 357 9.95 14.36 -5.78
CA LEU A 357 8.83 13.69 -5.10
C LEU A 357 8.86 13.84 -3.59
N TYR A 358 10.06 13.92 -3.02
CA TYR A 358 10.27 13.84 -1.58
C TYR A 358 11.03 15.04 -1.05
N SER A 359 10.75 15.38 0.20
CA SER A 359 11.54 16.29 1.02
C SER A 359 11.52 15.81 2.46
N GLY A 360 12.37 16.34 3.32
CA GLY A 360 12.35 16.02 4.75
C GLY A 360 13.63 15.37 5.27
N ALA A 361 13.60 15.01 6.55
CA ALA A 361 14.80 14.58 7.29
C ALA A 361 15.30 13.17 6.89
N GLN A 362 14.51 12.38 6.17
CA GLN A 362 14.87 11.01 5.79
C GLN A 362 15.44 10.90 4.36
N MET A 363 15.68 12.02 3.68
CA MET A 363 16.19 12.03 2.29
C MET A 363 17.52 11.31 2.11
N SER A 364 18.37 11.23 3.12
CA SER A 364 19.64 10.48 3.05
C SER A 364 19.46 8.97 2.81
N ALA A 365 18.31 8.42 3.23
CA ALA A 365 17.95 7.02 3.03
C ALA A 365 17.15 6.80 1.73
N ALA A 366 16.66 7.85 1.11
CA ALA A 366 15.86 7.77 -0.11
C ALA A 366 16.64 7.10 -1.27
N PRO A 367 15.94 6.46 -2.23
CA PRO A 367 16.52 6.12 -3.52
C PRO A 367 16.95 7.39 -4.25
N ASP A 368 17.87 7.26 -5.21
CA ASP A 368 18.33 8.42 -6.00
C ASP A 368 17.35 8.76 -7.14
N LEU A 369 16.70 7.73 -7.72
CA LEU A 369 15.63 7.90 -8.70
C LEU A 369 14.47 6.94 -8.42
N LEU A 370 13.29 7.34 -8.86
CA LEU A 370 12.07 6.53 -8.83
C LEU A 370 11.45 6.47 -10.22
N LEU A 371 10.94 5.29 -10.55
CA LEU A 371 10.33 5.04 -11.85
C LEU A 371 8.82 4.88 -11.69
N LEU A 372 8.06 5.55 -12.53
CA LEU A 372 6.63 5.30 -12.68
C LEU A 372 6.40 4.57 -14.01
N SER A 373 5.78 3.41 -13.94
CA SER A 373 5.52 2.59 -15.13
C SER A 373 4.35 3.11 -15.97
N GLU A 374 4.35 2.77 -17.26
CA GLU A 374 3.13 2.79 -18.05
C GLU A 374 2.18 1.67 -17.60
N PRO A 375 0.85 1.85 -17.70
CA PRO A 375 -0.11 0.82 -17.35
C PRO A 375 0.16 -0.52 -18.05
N GLY A 376 0.18 -1.59 -17.27
CA GLY A 376 0.46 -2.93 -17.74
C GLY A 376 1.92 -3.37 -17.65
N TYR A 377 2.82 -2.52 -17.20
CA TYR A 377 4.22 -2.86 -16.96
C TYR A 377 4.55 -2.83 -15.47
N ASP A 378 4.80 -3.99 -14.88
CA ASP A 378 5.14 -4.13 -13.47
C ASP A 378 6.66 -4.12 -13.28
N LEU A 379 7.18 -3.10 -12.60
CA LEU A 379 8.61 -2.89 -12.42
C LEU A 379 9.13 -3.72 -11.25
N LYS A 380 10.11 -4.59 -11.53
CA LYS A 380 10.77 -5.42 -10.52
C LYS A 380 12.27 -5.17 -10.53
N ALA A 381 12.93 -5.27 -9.39
CA ALA A 381 14.39 -5.25 -9.34
C ALA A 381 15.00 -6.38 -10.19
N GLY A 382 14.44 -7.57 -10.12
CA GLY A 382 14.78 -8.69 -10.99
C GLY A 382 16.24 -9.13 -10.86
N MET A 383 16.81 -9.12 -9.64
CA MET A 383 18.24 -9.32 -9.38
C MET A 383 18.79 -10.64 -9.97
N GLU A 384 17.97 -11.70 -9.98
CA GLU A 384 18.35 -13.03 -10.49
C GLU A 384 17.83 -13.30 -11.91
N LYS A 385 17.26 -12.29 -12.57
CA LYS A 385 16.76 -12.43 -13.94
C LYS A 385 17.86 -12.13 -14.95
N GLU A 386 17.82 -12.83 -16.07
CA GLU A 386 18.78 -12.61 -17.18
C GLU A 386 18.20 -11.70 -18.27
N ARG A 387 16.88 -11.70 -18.43
CA ARG A 387 16.15 -10.91 -19.44
C ARG A 387 15.63 -9.63 -18.82
N GLU A 388 15.39 -8.62 -19.64
CA GLU A 388 14.85 -7.33 -19.27
C GLU A 388 13.34 -7.36 -18.97
N ALA A 389 12.62 -8.36 -19.48
CA ALA A 389 11.18 -8.49 -19.29
C ALA A 389 10.72 -9.95 -19.28
N GLY A 390 9.52 -10.18 -18.75
CA GLY A 390 8.91 -11.49 -18.69
C GLY A 390 7.49 -11.46 -18.15
N THR A 391 7.00 -12.64 -17.82
CA THR A 391 5.70 -12.84 -17.16
C THR A 391 5.90 -13.70 -15.92
N SER A 392 4.98 -13.59 -14.97
CA SER A 392 4.92 -14.45 -13.79
C SER A 392 3.50 -15.01 -13.61
N HIS A 393 3.21 -15.48 -12.41
CA HIS A 393 1.89 -15.91 -12.01
C HIS A 393 0.96 -14.75 -11.60
N PHE A 394 1.46 -13.53 -11.58
CA PHE A 394 0.64 -12.34 -11.28
C PHE A 394 -0.08 -11.87 -12.53
N THR A 395 -1.38 -11.57 -12.39
CA THR A 395 -2.23 -11.04 -13.47
C THR A 395 -2.60 -9.59 -13.24
N GLY A 396 -2.44 -9.09 -12.01
CA GLY A 396 -2.71 -7.71 -11.63
C GLY A 396 -1.51 -7.02 -10.97
N MET A 397 -1.43 -5.70 -11.17
CA MET A 397 -0.39 -4.83 -10.64
C MET A 397 -0.96 -3.56 -10.03
N HIS A 398 -0.22 -2.97 -9.11
CA HIS A 398 -0.58 -1.69 -8.51
C HIS A 398 -0.55 -0.54 -9.53
N ARG A 399 -1.38 0.47 -9.27
CA ARG A 399 -1.39 1.72 -10.03
C ARG A 399 -1.47 2.92 -9.10
N GLN A 400 -0.70 3.96 -9.44
CA GLN A 400 -0.58 5.18 -8.68
C GLN A 400 -1.80 6.11 -8.84
N ASP A 401 -2.47 6.08 -10.00
CA ASP A 401 -3.36 7.14 -10.48
C ASP A 401 -4.86 6.79 -10.48
N ASN A 402 -5.25 5.66 -9.91
CA ASN A 402 -6.64 5.23 -9.91
C ASN A 402 -7.14 4.64 -8.57
N ALA A 403 -6.53 5.01 -7.45
CA ALA A 403 -7.12 4.79 -6.13
C ALA A 403 -8.44 5.57 -5.97
N PHE A 404 -9.24 5.23 -4.97
CA PHE A 404 -10.47 5.97 -4.68
C PHE A 404 -10.46 6.62 -3.31
N LEU A 405 -11.20 7.72 -3.20
CA LEU A 405 -11.54 8.39 -1.94
C LEU A 405 -13.02 8.78 -1.95
N ALA A 406 -13.75 8.41 -0.90
CA ALA A 406 -15.15 8.76 -0.73
C ALA A 406 -15.44 9.07 0.75
N CYS A 407 -16.33 10.02 1.03
CA CYS A 407 -16.78 10.28 2.40
C CYS A 407 -18.21 10.79 2.46
N SER A 408 -18.81 10.79 3.67
CA SER A 408 -20.16 11.32 3.93
C SER A 408 -20.30 12.82 3.63
N ARG A 409 -19.18 13.53 3.56
CA ARG A 409 -19.08 14.97 3.27
C ARG A 409 -18.23 15.22 2.01
N PRO A 410 -18.71 14.84 0.81
CA PRO A 410 -17.91 14.88 -0.43
C PRO A 410 -17.43 16.30 -0.80
N GLU A 411 -18.10 17.34 -0.33
CA GLU A 411 -17.67 18.74 -0.51
C GLU A 411 -16.36 19.09 0.21
N LEU A 412 -15.90 18.23 1.13
CA LEU A 412 -14.62 18.40 1.81
C LEU A 412 -13.45 17.73 1.07
N ILE A 413 -13.72 16.92 0.04
CA ILE A 413 -12.69 16.30 -0.77
C ILE A 413 -12.14 17.35 -1.75
N ALA A 414 -10.80 17.44 -1.86
CA ALA A 414 -10.15 18.30 -2.85
C ALA A 414 -10.50 17.86 -4.29
N ALA A 415 -10.35 18.75 -5.25
CA ALA A 415 -10.64 18.45 -6.66
C ALA A 415 -9.74 17.33 -7.20
N ASP A 416 -8.44 17.37 -6.86
CA ASP A 416 -7.43 16.37 -7.22
C ASP A 416 -6.81 15.80 -5.92
N PRO A 417 -7.51 14.90 -5.20
CA PRO A 417 -7.06 14.44 -3.90
C PRO A 417 -5.86 13.51 -4.02
N THR A 418 -4.97 13.62 -3.05
CA THR A 418 -3.84 12.72 -2.86
C THR A 418 -3.96 11.93 -1.56
N ILE A 419 -3.23 10.83 -1.44
CA ILE A 419 -3.18 10.03 -0.20
C ILE A 419 -2.71 10.87 1.01
N PHE A 420 -1.89 11.90 0.77
CA PHE A 420 -1.35 12.80 1.80
C PHE A 420 -2.41 13.73 2.40
N ASP A 421 -3.49 14.02 1.65
CA ASP A 421 -4.58 14.91 2.07
C ASP A 421 -5.56 14.24 3.02
N VAL A 422 -5.56 12.90 3.05
CA VAL A 422 -6.61 12.11 3.72
C VAL A 422 -6.60 12.31 5.24
N LYS A 423 -5.42 12.37 5.88
CA LYS A 423 -5.31 12.67 7.31
C LYS A 423 -5.94 14.03 7.65
N GLY A 424 -5.68 15.06 6.85
CA GLY A 424 -6.30 16.38 7.01
C GLY A 424 -7.82 16.35 6.81
N LEU A 425 -8.32 15.54 5.86
CA LEU A 425 -9.76 15.31 5.67
C LEU A 425 -10.38 14.65 6.90
N MET A 426 -9.73 13.63 7.49
CA MET A 426 -10.21 12.98 8.73
C MET A 426 -10.37 13.98 9.87
N TYR A 427 -9.43 14.91 10.03
CA TYR A 427 -9.51 15.95 11.08
C TYR A 427 -10.68 16.91 10.83
N ARG A 428 -10.93 17.32 9.58
CA ARG A 428 -12.11 18.11 9.22
C ARG A 428 -13.42 17.37 9.48
N LEU A 429 -13.51 16.06 9.21
CA LEU A 429 -14.68 15.23 9.50
C LEU A 429 -14.91 15.11 11.02
N LEU A 430 -13.85 15.03 11.80
CA LEU A 430 -13.92 15.00 13.27
C LEU A 430 -14.15 16.38 13.91
N ALA A 431 -14.14 17.44 13.11
CA ALA A 431 -14.27 18.85 13.54
C ALA A 431 -13.17 19.29 14.54
N ILE A 432 -11.93 18.88 14.29
CA ILE A 432 -10.70 19.22 15.04
C ILE A 432 -9.64 19.80 14.10
#